data_657b0f21b391b99276b923fe2963eda0
#
_entry.id   657b0f21b391b99276b923fe2963eda0
#
_cell.length_a   1.000
_cell.length_b   1.000
_cell.length_c   1.000
_cell.angle_alpha   90.00
_cell.angle_beta   90.00
_cell.angle_gamma   90.00
#
_symmetry.space_group_name_H-M   'P 1'
#
loop_
_entity.id
_entity.type
_entity.pdbx_description
1 polymer ?
#
loop_
_entity_poly.entity_id
_entity_poly.type
_entity_poly.pdbx_seq_one_letter_code
_entity_poly.pdbx_strand_id
1 'polypeptide(L)'
;MDFGTFVKIRRRAMGLTLREFCRRNGFDPGNISRYERGIVSPPVSAKARRAYAKALGISAGSVEWREFHDLAALWAGRLPTDMASDKAVLSMLPLIFCARREKQSEAQLDWLIALILRQLLQDI
;
A
#
# COMPACT_ATOMS: atom_id res chain seq x y z
N MET A 1 -5.80 -3.57 -2.67
CA MET A 1 -6.10 -2.75 -1.48
C MET A 1 -5.33 -1.44 -1.58
N ASP A 2 -5.96 -0.33 -1.28
CA ASP A 2 -5.29 0.97 -1.28
C ASP A 2 -4.86 1.38 0.14
N PHE A 3 -4.15 2.49 0.24
CA PHE A 3 -3.66 3.01 1.53
C PHE A 3 -4.80 3.26 2.52
N GLY A 4 -5.87 3.91 2.09
CA GLY A 4 -7.00 4.25 2.96
C GLY A 4 -7.67 3.01 3.55
N THR A 5 -7.90 2.01 2.74
CA THR A 5 -8.49 0.74 3.17
C THR A 5 -7.57 0.03 4.16
N PHE A 6 -6.27 0.00 3.87
CA PHE A 6 -5.28 -0.63 4.74
C PHE A 6 -5.27 -0.02 6.14
N VAL A 7 -5.17 1.31 6.23
CA VAL A 7 -5.10 1.99 7.54
C VAL A 7 -6.42 1.87 8.31
N LYS A 8 -7.55 1.87 7.62
CA LYS A 8 -8.86 1.67 8.24
C LYS A 8 -8.99 0.27 8.85
N ILE A 9 -8.59 -0.76 8.11
CA ILE A 9 -8.60 -2.14 8.59
C ILE A 9 -7.71 -2.28 9.82
N ARG A 10 -6.51 -1.70 9.79
CA ARG A 10 -5.58 -1.75 10.93
C ARG A 10 -6.16 -1.07 12.16
N ARG A 11 -6.79 0.09 12.00
CA ARG A 11 -7.44 0.80 13.12
C ARG A 11 -8.56 -0.05 13.72
N ARG A 12 -9.42 -0.60 12.87
CA ARG A 12 -10.54 -1.45 13.31
C ARG A 12 -10.06 -2.72 14.00
N ALA A 13 -8.95 -3.28 13.54
CA ALA A 13 -8.35 -4.46 14.19
C ALA A 13 -7.89 -4.17 15.62
N MET A 14 -7.60 -2.91 15.95
CA MET A 14 -7.29 -2.48 17.31
C MET A 14 -8.55 -2.33 18.18
N GLY A 15 -9.74 -2.47 17.61
CA GLY A 15 -11.00 -2.28 18.31
C GLY A 15 -11.32 -0.82 18.60
N LEU A 16 -10.71 0.12 17.89
CA LEU A 16 -10.87 1.55 18.14
C LEU A 16 -11.78 2.19 17.10
N THR A 17 -12.69 3.05 17.57
CA THR A 17 -13.42 3.97 16.69
C THR A 17 -12.45 5.03 16.18
N LEU A 18 -12.85 5.75 15.13
CA LEU A 18 -12.05 6.86 14.60
C LEU A 18 -11.75 7.90 15.68
N ARG A 19 -12.74 8.27 16.47
CA ARG A 19 -12.58 9.25 17.54
C ARG A 19 -11.63 8.80 18.63
N GLU A 20 -11.78 7.55 19.06
CA GLU A 20 -10.89 6.98 20.10
C GLU A 20 -9.45 6.93 19.62
N PHE A 21 -9.23 6.47 18.40
CA PHE A 21 -7.91 6.40 17.79
C PHE A 21 -7.25 7.78 17.73
N CYS A 22 -7.98 8.78 17.25
CA CYS A 22 -7.47 10.15 17.12
C CYS A 22 -7.19 10.77 18.49
N ARG A 23 -8.08 10.57 19.45
CA ARG A 23 -7.90 11.09 20.81
C ARG A 23 -6.66 10.50 21.48
N ARG A 24 -6.44 9.19 21.35
CA ARG A 24 -5.27 8.54 21.94
C ARG A 24 -3.95 9.00 21.36
N ASN A 25 -3.94 9.38 20.09
CA ASN A 25 -2.71 9.69 19.37
C ASN A 25 -2.52 11.18 19.08
N GLY A 26 -3.44 12.03 19.50
CA GLY A 26 -3.38 13.46 19.24
C GLY A 26 -3.55 13.81 17.77
N PHE A 27 -4.32 13.00 17.01
CA PHE A 27 -4.58 13.25 15.60
C PHE A 27 -5.90 13.98 15.40
N ASP A 28 -5.98 14.76 14.32
CA ASP A 28 -7.21 15.38 13.90
C ASP A 28 -8.13 14.35 13.22
N PRO A 29 -9.37 14.13 13.73
CA PRO A 29 -10.28 13.16 13.15
C PRO A 29 -10.62 13.42 11.69
N GLY A 30 -10.70 14.69 11.29
CA GLY A 30 -10.97 15.06 9.90
C GLY A 30 -9.87 14.58 8.96
N ASN A 31 -8.61 14.74 9.35
CA ASN A 31 -7.47 14.29 8.56
C ASN A 31 -7.43 12.77 8.43
N ILE A 32 -7.59 12.06 9.54
CA ILE A 32 -7.58 10.59 9.52
C ILE A 32 -8.75 10.06 8.69
N SER A 33 -9.94 10.64 8.83
CA SER A 33 -11.09 10.28 8.01
C SER A 33 -10.80 10.43 6.51
N ARG A 34 -10.15 11.53 6.13
CA ARG A 34 -9.79 11.75 4.71
C ARG A 34 -8.79 10.73 4.19
N TYR A 35 -7.79 10.36 5.01
CA TYR A 35 -6.85 9.29 4.65
C TYR A 35 -7.57 7.96 4.44
N GLU A 36 -8.44 7.59 5.37
CA GLU A 36 -9.19 6.33 5.30
C GLU A 36 -10.12 6.26 4.09
N ARG A 37 -10.68 7.40 3.69
CA ARG A 37 -11.55 7.49 2.50
C ARG A 37 -10.78 7.65 1.19
N GLY A 38 -9.47 7.86 1.27
CA GLY A 38 -8.64 7.98 0.06
C GLY A 38 -8.85 9.27 -0.72
N ILE A 39 -9.35 10.33 -0.08
CA ILE A 39 -9.64 11.60 -0.76
C ILE A 39 -8.52 12.62 -0.66
N VAL A 40 -7.50 12.35 0.15
CA VAL A 40 -6.29 13.16 0.25
C VAL A 40 -5.06 12.27 0.21
N SER A 41 -3.93 12.84 -0.17
CA SER A 41 -2.64 12.13 -0.16
C SER A 41 -2.31 11.62 1.24
N PRO A 42 -1.73 10.41 1.36
CA PRO A 42 -1.12 9.99 2.61
C PRO A 42 -0.09 11.01 3.10
N PRO A 43 0.22 11.03 4.40
CA PRO A 43 1.21 11.96 4.93
C PRO A 43 2.52 11.90 4.13
N VAL A 44 3.05 13.05 3.73
CA VAL A 44 4.25 13.14 2.89
C VAL A 44 5.52 13.04 3.73
N SER A 45 5.55 13.68 4.91
CA SER A 45 6.75 13.68 5.72
C SER A 45 7.02 12.31 6.36
N ALA A 46 8.29 11.95 6.45
CA ALA A 46 8.70 10.70 7.09
C ALA A 46 8.26 10.66 8.56
N LYS A 47 8.34 11.80 9.25
CA LYS A 47 7.92 11.92 10.65
C LYS A 47 6.43 11.63 10.81
N ALA A 48 5.58 12.22 9.98
CA ALA A 48 4.14 12.01 10.04
C ALA A 48 3.76 10.57 9.69
N ARG A 49 4.42 9.98 8.69
CA ARG A 49 4.21 8.57 8.33
C ARG A 49 4.57 7.63 9.47
N ARG A 50 5.74 7.85 10.10
CA ARG A 50 6.17 7.03 11.24
C ARG A 50 5.21 7.14 12.41
N ALA A 51 4.74 8.35 12.71
CA ALA A 51 3.78 8.58 13.78
C ALA A 51 2.46 7.84 13.52
N TYR A 52 1.97 7.88 12.29
CA TYR A 52 0.73 7.19 11.90
C TYR A 52 0.89 5.66 11.98
N ALA A 53 1.96 5.13 11.42
CA ALA A 53 2.25 3.70 11.48
C ALA A 53 2.38 3.19 12.92
N LYS A 54 3.10 3.94 13.77
CA LYS A 54 3.25 3.62 15.19
C LYS A 54 1.91 3.61 15.90
N ALA A 55 1.07 4.60 15.63
CA ALA A 55 -0.28 4.68 16.20
C ALA A 55 -1.14 3.46 15.83
N LEU A 56 -0.95 2.92 14.62
CA LEU A 56 -1.63 1.70 14.15
C LEU A 56 -1.00 0.41 14.69
N GLY A 57 0.00 0.49 15.56
CA GLY A 57 0.66 -0.67 16.11
C GLY A 57 1.58 -1.39 15.12
N ILE A 58 2.02 -0.71 14.08
CA ILE A 58 2.89 -1.27 13.06
C ILE A 58 4.35 -1.09 13.49
N SER A 59 5.07 -2.21 13.63
CA SER A 59 6.48 -2.19 14.03
C SER A 59 7.38 -1.81 12.86
N ALA A 60 8.37 -0.95 13.10
CA ALA A 60 9.34 -0.58 12.10
C ALA A 60 10.06 -1.80 11.54
N GLY A 61 10.23 -1.87 10.22
CA GLY A 61 10.89 -2.96 9.53
C GLY A 61 10.06 -4.22 9.34
N SER A 62 8.82 -4.26 9.82
CA SER A 62 7.91 -5.39 9.60
C SER A 62 7.38 -5.42 8.16
N VAL A 63 6.74 -6.53 7.80
CA VAL A 63 6.06 -6.65 6.50
C VAL A 63 4.97 -5.58 6.37
N GLU A 64 4.20 -5.36 7.43
CA GLU A 64 3.14 -4.36 7.47
C GLU A 64 3.68 -2.93 7.36
N TRP A 65 4.87 -2.68 7.90
CA TRP A 65 5.58 -1.42 7.76
C TRP A 65 5.90 -1.13 6.28
N ARG A 66 6.43 -2.12 5.58
CA ARG A 66 6.73 -2.01 4.15
C ARG A 66 5.46 -1.79 3.35
N GLU A 67 4.41 -2.58 3.64
CA GLU A 67 3.12 -2.44 2.95
C GLU A 67 2.53 -1.04 3.15
N PHE A 68 2.60 -0.50 4.35
CA PHE A 68 2.13 0.85 4.65
C PHE A 68 2.83 1.90 3.77
N HIS A 69 4.16 1.84 3.69
CA HIS A 69 4.93 2.78 2.88
C HIS A 69 4.76 2.56 1.38
N ASP A 70 4.66 1.30 0.95
CA ASP A 70 4.43 0.97 -0.46
C ASP A 70 3.08 1.50 -0.94
N LEU A 71 2.03 1.29 -0.16
CA LEU A 71 0.69 1.79 -0.49
C LEU A 71 0.65 3.32 -0.54
N ALA A 72 1.39 3.99 0.35
CA ALA A 72 1.50 5.44 0.33
C ALA A 72 2.19 5.94 -0.95
N ALA A 73 3.26 5.27 -1.38
CA ALA A 73 3.96 5.61 -2.62
C ALA A 73 3.06 5.38 -3.84
N LEU A 74 2.38 4.23 -3.89
CA LEU A 74 1.49 3.88 -4.98
C LEU A 74 0.29 4.83 -5.09
N TRP A 75 -0.23 5.32 -3.97
CA TRP A 75 -1.28 6.33 -3.97
C TRP A 75 -0.84 7.58 -4.74
N ALA A 76 0.43 7.97 -4.59
CA ALA A 76 1.02 9.12 -5.30
C ALA A 76 1.44 8.79 -6.74
N GLY A 77 1.15 7.58 -7.24
CA GLY A 77 1.55 7.15 -8.58
C GLY A 77 3.02 6.84 -8.72
N ARG A 78 3.69 6.50 -7.62
CA ARG A 78 5.13 6.18 -7.62
C ARG A 78 5.36 4.74 -7.21
N LEU A 79 6.42 4.15 -7.74
CA LEU A 79 6.95 2.90 -7.23
C LEU A 79 7.79 3.18 -5.97
N PRO A 80 7.80 2.24 -5.00
CA PRO A 80 8.76 2.32 -3.89
C PRO A 80 10.18 2.45 -4.43
N THR A 81 11.03 3.20 -3.72
CA THR A 81 12.39 3.51 -4.20
C THR A 81 13.24 2.27 -4.45
N ASP A 82 13.09 1.23 -3.65
CA ASP A 82 13.80 -0.03 -3.81
C ASP A 82 13.29 -0.85 -5.02
N MET A 83 12.07 -0.58 -5.50
CA MET A 83 11.46 -1.24 -6.65
C MET A 83 11.59 -0.45 -7.95
N ALA A 84 11.76 0.87 -7.86
CA ALA A 84 11.75 1.76 -9.02
C ALA A 84 12.90 1.48 -10.02
N SER A 85 13.98 0.88 -9.57
CA SER A 85 15.12 0.49 -10.42
C SER A 85 15.29 -1.02 -10.55
N ASP A 86 14.38 -1.81 -9.98
CA ASP A 86 14.44 -3.27 -10.07
C ASP A 86 14.00 -3.71 -11.47
N LYS A 87 14.94 -4.32 -12.21
CA LYS A 87 14.70 -4.72 -13.60
C LYS A 87 13.60 -5.76 -13.74
N ALA A 88 13.52 -6.70 -12.81
CA ALA A 88 12.48 -7.73 -12.83
C ALA A 88 11.09 -7.10 -12.64
N VAL A 89 10.95 -6.19 -11.68
CA VAL A 89 9.69 -5.47 -11.46
C VAL A 89 9.32 -4.64 -12.68
N LEU A 90 10.25 -3.83 -13.20
CA LEU A 90 9.98 -2.95 -14.33
C LEU A 90 9.61 -3.71 -15.60
N SER A 91 10.19 -4.89 -15.82
CA SER A 91 9.87 -5.71 -17.00
C SER A 91 8.46 -6.31 -16.95
N MET A 92 7.90 -6.47 -15.76
CA MET A 92 6.57 -7.04 -15.57
C MET A 92 5.43 -6.02 -15.63
N LEU A 93 5.72 -4.76 -15.33
CA LEU A 93 4.69 -3.73 -15.29
C LEU A 93 3.93 -3.57 -16.62
N PRO A 94 4.60 -3.53 -17.79
CA PRO A 94 3.87 -3.47 -19.05
C PRO A 94 2.91 -4.63 -19.28
N LEU A 95 3.25 -5.82 -18.80
CA LEU A 95 2.38 -7.00 -18.90
C LEU A 95 1.11 -6.81 -18.05
N ILE A 96 1.28 -6.26 -16.85
CA ILE A 96 0.15 -5.95 -15.96
C ILE A 96 -0.75 -4.87 -16.59
N PHE A 97 -0.15 -3.84 -17.16
CA PHE A 97 -0.89 -2.77 -17.84
C PHE A 97 -1.67 -3.31 -19.04
N CYS A 98 -1.03 -4.16 -19.84
CA CYS A 98 -1.67 -4.79 -20.99
C CYS A 98 -2.87 -5.64 -20.56
N ALA A 99 -2.68 -6.49 -19.54
CA ALA A 99 -3.74 -7.32 -19.00
C ALA A 99 -4.94 -6.48 -18.54
N ARG A 100 -4.69 -5.37 -17.89
CA ARG A 100 -5.75 -4.49 -17.39
C ARG A 100 -6.51 -3.78 -18.50
N ARG A 101 -5.78 -3.31 -19.54
CA ARG A 101 -6.38 -2.59 -20.68
C ARG A 101 -7.18 -3.52 -21.61
N GLU A 102 -6.65 -4.72 -21.85
CA GLU A 102 -7.23 -5.68 -22.80
C GLU A 102 -8.35 -6.53 -22.20
N LYS A 103 -8.64 -6.36 -20.92
CA LYS A 103 -9.67 -7.13 -20.20
C LYS A 103 -9.53 -8.64 -20.47
N GLN A 104 -8.36 -9.18 -20.19
CA GLN A 104 -7.99 -10.56 -20.41
C GLN A 104 -9.00 -11.54 -19.80
N SER A 105 -9.18 -12.71 -20.42
CA SER A 105 -9.95 -13.79 -19.85
C SER A 105 -9.29 -14.35 -18.59
N GLU A 106 -10.06 -15.07 -17.78
CA GLU A 106 -9.54 -15.68 -16.55
C GLU A 106 -8.34 -16.60 -16.82
N ALA A 107 -8.41 -17.41 -17.88
CA ALA A 107 -7.31 -18.29 -18.26
C ALA A 107 -6.06 -17.52 -18.67
N GLN A 108 -6.22 -16.40 -19.38
CA GLN A 108 -5.11 -15.54 -19.77
C GLN A 108 -4.47 -14.85 -18.56
N LEU A 109 -5.29 -14.43 -17.58
CA LEU A 109 -4.80 -13.83 -16.33
C LEU A 109 -4.03 -14.85 -15.51
N ASP A 110 -4.52 -16.10 -15.41
CA ASP A 110 -3.83 -17.16 -14.69
C ASP A 110 -2.47 -17.47 -15.31
N TRP A 111 -2.40 -17.53 -16.64
CA TRP A 111 -1.13 -17.72 -17.35
C TRP A 111 -0.17 -16.56 -17.09
N LEU A 112 -0.67 -15.32 -17.12
CA LEU A 112 0.13 -14.13 -16.86
C LEU A 112 0.67 -14.09 -15.43
N ILE A 113 -0.17 -14.42 -14.46
CA ILE A 113 0.23 -14.53 -13.05
C ILE A 113 1.34 -15.59 -12.88
N ALA A 114 1.17 -16.75 -13.52
CA ALA A 114 2.19 -17.81 -13.48
C ALA A 114 3.52 -17.33 -14.07
N LEU A 115 3.47 -16.59 -15.16
CA LEU A 115 4.66 -16.01 -15.79
C LEU A 115 5.36 -15.01 -14.90
N ILE A 116 4.60 -14.11 -14.26
CA ILE A 116 5.11 -13.11 -13.32
C ILE A 116 5.78 -13.79 -12.14
N LEU A 117 5.12 -14.78 -11.54
CA LEU A 117 5.67 -15.52 -10.41
C LEU A 117 6.95 -16.25 -10.77
N ARG A 118 7.01 -16.88 -11.94
CA ARG A 118 8.21 -17.55 -12.42
C ARG A 118 9.38 -16.58 -12.52
N GLN A 119 9.13 -15.39 -13.07
CA GLN A 119 10.16 -14.39 -13.27
C GLN A 119 10.66 -13.82 -11.95
N LEU A 120 9.76 -13.57 -11.00
CA LEU A 120 10.12 -13.11 -9.66
C LEU A 120 10.92 -14.14 -8.88
N LEU A 121 10.61 -15.43 -9.02
CA LEU A 121 11.28 -16.50 -8.29
C LEU A 121 12.65 -16.86 -8.86
N GLN A 122 12.92 -16.49 -10.10
CA GLN A 122 14.24 -16.74 -10.70
C GLN A 122 15.36 -15.92 -10.06
N ASP A 123 15.05 -14.80 -9.45
CA ASP A 123 16.03 -13.89 -8.82
C ASP A 123 16.33 -14.27 -7.37
N ILE A 124 15.74 -15.35 -6.88
CA ILE A 124 16.01 -15.91 -5.55
C ILE A 124 16.97 -17.08 -5.70
#